data_a20cfac834ee95ba00b984f354c8a34c
#
_entry.id   a20cfac834ee95ba00b984f354c8a34c
#
_cell.length_a   1.000
_cell.length_b   1.000
_cell.length_c   1.000
_cell.angle_alpha   90.00
_cell.angle_beta   90.00
_cell.angle_gamma   90.00
#
_symmetry.space_group_name_H-M   'P 1'
#
loop_
_entity.id
_entity.type
_entity.pdbx_description
1 polymer ?
#
loop_
_entity_poly.entity_id
_entity_poly.type
_entity_poly.pdbx_seq_one_letter_code
_entity_poly.pdbx_strand_id
1 'polypeptide(L)'
;MTQKDQIVRAVPGFYTVQSLGVLRRTPGVSFDFIPMELLSQVDAIDRVIHEQGAISPGPVGNILRPWYVHAHQTDNLLVLHGKRTVEIYHPDHGIHRFEITADSLRLDGALLVDGPTLLTWHPGVFHRIHSDDLLGSASLNIATRTDGFDLRTNFSIYRLDTDAGDFEVIREGHLDQPGGALADL
;
A
#
# COMPACT_ATOMS: atom_id res chain seq x y z
N MET A 1 1.37 -26.31 1.48
CA MET A 1 1.79 -25.20 0.62
C MET A 1 3.13 -24.72 1.16
N THR A 2 4.18 -24.70 0.35
CA THR A 2 5.48 -24.18 0.79
C THR A 2 5.47 -22.66 0.67
N GLN A 3 6.32 -21.97 1.43
CA GLN A 3 6.50 -20.51 1.39
C GLN A 3 6.65 -19.96 -0.05
N LYS A 4 7.31 -20.73 -0.91
CA LYS A 4 7.56 -20.38 -2.31
C LYS A 4 6.29 -20.39 -3.17
N ASP A 5 5.26 -21.15 -2.74
CA ASP A 5 4.00 -21.29 -3.47
C ASP A 5 3.04 -20.12 -3.22
N GLN A 6 3.32 -19.23 -2.26
CA GLN A 6 2.47 -18.09 -1.90
C GLN A 6 2.89 -16.78 -2.59
N ILE A 7 4.15 -16.66 -3.03
CA ILE A 7 4.59 -15.51 -3.83
C ILE A 7 4.10 -15.72 -5.26
N VAL A 8 3.11 -14.95 -5.65
CA VAL A 8 2.51 -14.99 -6.99
C VAL A 8 3.36 -14.20 -7.99
N ARG A 9 3.87 -13.06 -7.55
CA ARG A 9 4.72 -12.19 -8.34
C ARG A 9 5.64 -11.35 -7.45
N ALA A 10 6.90 -11.21 -7.86
CA ALA A 10 7.85 -10.33 -7.21
C ALA A 10 8.68 -9.60 -8.26
N VAL A 11 8.84 -8.29 -8.09
CA VAL A 11 9.77 -7.44 -8.83
C VAL A 11 10.72 -6.86 -7.79
N PRO A 12 11.98 -7.30 -7.75
CA PRO A 12 12.96 -6.89 -6.74
C PRO A 12 13.08 -5.38 -6.62
N GLY A 13 13.08 -4.85 -5.40
CA GLY A 13 13.16 -3.41 -5.11
C GLY A 13 11.87 -2.64 -5.43
N PHE A 14 10.84 -3.26 -6.01
CA PHE A 14 9.63 -2.59 -6.40
C PHE A 14 8.43 -3.12 -5.62
N TYR A 15 7.95 -4.34 -5.92
CA TYR A 15 6.80 -4.90 -5.20
C TYR A 15 6.80 -6.42 -5.14
N THR A 16 5.98 -6.94 -4.23
CA THR A 16 5.64 -8.35 -4.13
C THR A 16 4.13 -8.52 -3.98
N VAL A 17 3.55 -9.47 -4.72
CA VAL A 17 2.16 -9.95 -4.55
C VAL A 17 2.19 -11.34 -3.98
N GLN A 18 1.48 -11.52 -2.87
CA GLN A 18 1.40 -12.80 -2.15
C GLN A 18 -0.06 -13.21 -1.98
N SER A 19 -0.35 -14.49 -2.20
CA SER A 19 -1.63 -15.08 -1.79
C SER A 19 -1.59 -15.39 -0.30
N LEU A 20 -2.69 -15.12 0.41
CA LEU A 20 -2.83 -15.55 1.79
C LEU A 20 -2.96 -17.06 1.90
N GLY A 21 -2.44 -17.63 2.99
CA GLY A 21 -2.66 -19.02 3.32
C GLY A 21 -4.09 -19.25 3.81
N VAL A 22 -4.75 -20.32 3.36
CA VAL A 22 -6.06 -20.70 3.87
C VAL A 22 -5.88 -21.54 5.12
N LEU A 23 -6.41 -21.07 6.25
CA LEU A 23 -6.42 -21.82 7.50
C LEU A 23 -7.69 -22.68 7.61
N ARG A 24 -8.85 -22.10 7.28
CA ARG A 24 -10.14 -22.78 7.41
C ARG A 24 -11.20 -22.13 6.51
N ARG A 25 -12.09 -22.97 5.97
CA ARG A 25 -13.32 -22.57 5.26
C ARG A 25 -14.52 -23.30 5.84
N THR A 26 -15.57 -22.56 6.17
CA THR A 26 -16.89 -23.09 6.54
C THR A 26 -17.95 -22.24 5.83
N PRO A 27 -19.22 -22.69 5.71
CA PRO A 27 -20.25 -21.88 5.07
C PRO A 27 -20.34 -20.47 5.66
N GLY A 28 -20.11 -19.45 4.83
CA GLY A 28 -20.14 -18.05 5.22
C GLY A 28 -18.94 -17.53 6.03
N VAL A 29 -17.90 -18.35 6.26
CA VAL A 29 -16.72 -17.95 7.06
C VAL A 29 -15.43 -18.44 6.43
N SER A 30 -14.50 -17.51 6.22
CA SER A 30 -13.13 -17.73 5.77
C SER A 30 -12.15 -17.35 6.85
N PHE A 31 -11.15 -18.20 7.10
CA PHE A 31 -9.97 -17.87 7.88
C PHE A 31 -8.75 -17.96 6.96
N ASP A 32 -8.16 -16.80 6.69
CA ASP A 32 -6.93 -16.68 5.92
C ASP A 32 -5.84 -16.11 6.84
N PHE A 33 -4.58 -16.42 6.55
CA PHE A 33 -3.46 -15.93 7.33
C PHE A 33 -2.33 -15.42 6.44
N ILE A 34 -1.63 -14.43 6.93
CA ILE A 34 -0.38 -13.96 6.35
C ILE A 34 0.73 -14.82 6.90
N PRO A 35 1.51 -15.52 6.06
CA PRO A 35 2.69 -16.24 6.52
C PRO A 35 3.72 -15.28 7.13
N MET A 36 3.97 -15.39 8.42
CA MET A 36 4.85 -14.46 9.14
C MET A 36 6.30 -14.53 8.67
N GLU A 37 6.68 -15.62 8.03
CA GLU A 37 8.01 -15.77 7.42
C GLU A 37 8.23 -14.80 6.25
N LEU A 38 7.14 -14.26 5.69
CA LEU A 38 7.17 -13.28 4.60
C LEU A 38 7.19 -11.83 5.15
N LEU A 39 6.90 -11.65 6.43
CA LEU A 39 6.99 -10.39 7.16
C LEU A 39 8.12 -10.51 8.18
N SER A 40 9.35 -10.18 7.77
CA SER A 40 10.53 -10.32 8.63
C SER A 40 10.47 -9.50 9.91
N GLN A 41 9.69 -8.43 9.90
CA GLN A 41 9.48 -7.49 11.00
C GLN A 41 8.14 -6.80 10.83
N VAL A 42 7.46 -6.50 11.94
CA VAL A 42 6.24 -5.70 12.01
C VAL A 42 6.46 -4.59 13.03
N ASP A 43 6.57 -3.35 12.58
CA ASP A 43 6.80 -2.19 13.45
C ASP A 43 5.52 -1.40 13.72
N ALA A 44 4.53 -1.51 12.82
CA ALA A 44 3.19 -0.95 13.02
C ALA A 44 2.14 -1.71 12.23
N ILE A 45 0.90 -1.66 12.72
CA ILE A 45 -0.29 -2.12 12.00
C ILE A 45 -1.29 -0.96 11.99
N ASP A 46 -1.47 -0.37 10.82
CA ASP A 46 -2.33 0.78 10.63
C ASP A 46 -3.70 0.34 10.14
N ARG A 47 -4.75 0.78 10.83
CA ARG A 47 -6.13 0.65 10.36
C ARG A 47 -6.44 1.84 9.45
N VAL A 48 -6.72 1.58 8.19
CA VAL A 48 -6.95 2.64 7.20
C VAL A 48 -8.35 2.50 6.61
N ILE A 49 -9.18 3.53 6.81
CA ILE A 49 -10.52 3.62 6.27
C ILE A 49 -10.57 4.75 5.26
N HIS A 50 -11.02 4.45 4.07
CA HIS A 50 -11.29 5.42 3.02
C HIS A 50 -12.80 5.48 2.76
N GLU A 51 -13.35 6.68 2.75
CA GLU A 51 -14.71 6.93 2.30
C GLU A 51 -14.86 6.67 0.80
N GLN A 52 -16.09 6.76 0.30
CA GLN A 52 -16.42 6.62 -1.12
C GLN A 52 -15.60 7.58 -1.97
N GLY A 53 -14.92 7.07 -3.00
CA GLY A 53 -14.13 7.86 -3.93
C GLY A 53 -12.90 8.55 -3.31
N ALA A 54 -12.53 8.23 -2.07
CA ALA A 54 -11.40 8.86 -1.40
C ALA A 54 -10.09 8.66 -2.16
N ILE A 55 -9.31 9.72 -2.25
CA ILE A 55 -8.00 9.78 -2.90
C ILE A 55 -6.94 9.97 -1.82
N SER A 56 -5.86 9.20 -1.86
CA SER A 56 -4.74 9.29 -0.92
C SER A 56 -3.41 9.20 -1.67
N PRO A 57 -2.52 10.23 -1.57
CA PRO A 57 -2.76 11.51 -0.92
C PRO A 57 -3.84 12.32 -1.63
N GLY A 58 -4.54 13.17 -0.86
CA GLY A 58 -5.50 14.11 -1.39
C GLY A 58 -4.84 15.23 -2.21
N PRO A 59 -5.61 16.03 -2.96
CA PRO A 59 -5.08 17.12 -3.77
C PRO A 59 -4.33 18.17 -2.92
N VAL A 60 -3.25 18.73 -3.48
CA VAL A 60 -2.48 19.83 -2.89
C VAL A 60 -2.39 20.95 -3.90
N GLY A 61 -2.99 22.10 -3.62
CA GLY A 61 -3.07 23.21 -4.57
C GLY A 61 -3.75 22.79 -5.88
N ASN A 62 -3.02 22.93 -6.99
CA ASN A 62 -3.47 22.54 -8.32
C ASN A 62 -3.06 21.09 -8.71
N ILE A 63 -2.34 20.38 -7.86
CA ILE A 63 -1.96 18.99 -8.08
C ILE A 63 -3.08 18.07 -7.57
N LEU A 64 -3.85 17.51 -8.49
CA LEU A 64 -5.03 16.71 -8.16
C LEU A 64 -4.70 15.29 -7.72
N ARG A 65 -3.60 14.73 -8.19
CA ARG A 65 -3.19 13.33 -7.95
C ARG A 65 -1.72 13.27 -7.56
N PRO A 66 -1.35 13.84 -6.39
CA PRO A 66 0.02 13.76 -5.90
C PRO A 66 0.38 12.33 -5.45
N TRP A 67 1.60 12.16 -4.94
CA TRP A 67 2.16 10.89 -4.55
C TRP A 67 2.67 10.90 -3.10
N TYR A 68 2.68 9.73 -2.46
CA TYR A 68 3.52 9.42 -1.32
C TYR A 68 4.77 8.67 -1.77
N VAL A 69 5.84 8.79 -0.99
CA VAL A 69 7.00 7.89 -1.01
C VAL A 69 7.55 7.79 0.39
N HIS A 70 7.84 6.57 0.81
CA HIS A 70 8.46 6.29 2.11
C HIS A 70 9.93 5.90 1.90
N ALA A 71 10.86 6.69 2.46
CA ALA A 71 12.30 6.41 2.34
C ALA A 71 12.74 5.23 3.23
N HIS A 72 12.04 5.02 4.36
CA HIS A 72 12.45 4.09 5.42
C HIS A 72 11.32 3.18 5.88
N GLN A 73 10.30 2.95 5.04
CA GLN A 73 9.18 2.08 5.35
C GLN A 73 8.80 1.23 4.15
N THR A 74 8.63 -0.06 4.38
CA THR A 74 7.93 -1.00 3.50
C THR A 74 6.49 -1.08 3.94
N ASP A 75 5.57 -0.96 2.99
CA ASP A 75 4.15 -1.14 3.23
C ASP A 75 3.67 -2.50 2.76
N ASN A 76 2.87 -3.16 3.59
CA ASN A 76 2.21 -4.42 3.27
C ASN A 76 0.71 -4.21 3.41
N LEU A 77 0.03 -4.06 2.27
CA LEU A 77 -1.38 -3.72 2.19
C LEU A 77 -2.26 -4.97 2.13
N LEU A 78 -3.19 -5.08 3.08
CA LEU A 78 -4.27 -6.07 3.09
C LEU A 78 -5.62 -5.35 3.01
N VAL A 79 -6.33 -5.50 1.90
CA VAL A 79 -7.69 -4.95 1.74
C VAL A 79 -8.70 -5.92 2.35
N LEU A 80 -9.55 -5.40 3.25
CA LEU A 80 -10.55 -6.17 3.99
C LEU A 80 -11.98 -5.95 3.47
N HIS A 81 -12.23 -4.79 2.86
CA HIS A 81 -13.55 -4.41 2.35
C HIS A 81 -13.44 -3.36 1.25
N GLY A 82 -14.39 -3.36 0.33
CA GLY A 82 -14.43 -2.47 -0.81
C GLY A 82 -13.32 -2.76 -1.82
N LYS A 83 -12.87 -1.72 -2.53
CA LYS A 83 -11.82 -1.83 -3.55
C LYS A 83 -10.84 -0.67 -3.43
N ARG A 84 -9.56 -0.97 -3.59
CA ARG A 84 -8.49 0.02 -3.77
C ARG A 84 -7.84 -0.13 -5.14
N THR A 85 -7.75 0.98 -5.84
CA THR A 85 -6.82 1.14 -6.95
C THR A 85 -5.54 1.76 -6.41
N VAL A 86 -4.46 1.00 -6.44
CA VAL A 86 -3.13 1.42 -5.99
C VAL A 86 -2.26 1.58 -7.23
N GLU A 87 -1.77 2.78 -7.47
CA GLU A 87 -0.75 3.04 -8.46
C GLU A 87 0.59 3.17 -7.75
N ILE A 88 1.58 2.42 -8.20
CA ILE A 88 2.96 2.51 -7.74
C ILE A 88 3.88 2.87 -8.88
N TYR A 89 4.94 3.61 -8.59
CA TYR A 89 5.94 4.02 -9.57
C TYR A 89 7.36 3.86 -9.03
N HIS A 90 8.24 3.37 -9.87
CA HIS A 90 9.68 3.39 -9.68
C HIS A 90 10.36 3.76 -11.01
N PRO A 91 11.45 4.57 -11.01
CA PRO A 91 12.11 5.00 -12.24
C PRO A 91 12.49 3.85 -13.18
N ASP A 92 12.96 2.73 -12.64
CA ASP A 92 13.40 1.57 -13.43
C ASP A 92 12.25 0.71 -13.96
N HIS A 93 11.04 0.87 -13.44
CA HIS A 93 9.91 -0.03 -13.72
C HIS A 93 8.67 0.69 -14.28
N GLY A 94 8.62 2.02 -14.21
CA GLY A 94 7.45 2.80 -14.59
C GLY A 94 6.28 2.66 -13.61
N ILE A 95 5.06 2.89 -14.11
CA ILE A 95 3.84 2.81 -13.32
C ILE A 95 3.22 1.41 -13.45
N HIS A 96 2.87 0.81 -12.32
CA HIS A 96 2.01 -0.37 -12.24
C HIS A 96 0.73 -0.01 -11.49
N ARG A 97 -0.41 -0.52 -11.96
CA ARG A 97 -1.72 -0.28 -11.38
C ARG A 97 -2.33 -1.56 -10.87
N PHE A 98 -2.60 -1.60 -9.57
CA PHE A 98 -3.27 -2.70 -8.89
C PHE A 98 -4.71 -2.32 -8.56
N GLU A 99 -5.66 -3.21 -8.83
CA GLU A 99 -7.02 -3.15 -8.32
C GLU A 99 -7.20 -4.30 -7.33
N ILE A 100 -7.44 -3.97 -6.06
CA ILE A 100 -7.42 -4.93 -4.96
C ILE A 100 -8.74 -4.88 -4.23
N THR A 101 -9.33 -6.05 -4.04
CA THR A 101 -10.48 -6.28 -3.17
C THR A 101 -10.10 -7.26 -2.05
N ALA A 102 -11.03 -7.61 -1.16
CA ALA A 102 -10.81 -8.65 -0.17
C ALA A 102 -10.53 -10.03 -0.81
N ASP A 103 -11.01 -10.28 -2.03
CA ASP A 103 -11.03 -11.59 -2.66
C ASP A 103 -10.36 -11.63 -4.05
N SER A 104 -9.70 -10.57 -4.48
CA SER A 104 -9.02 -10.56 -5.78
C SER A 104 -7.97 -9.47 -5.89
N LEU A 105 -6.99 -9.70 -6.76
CA LEU A 105 -6.03 -8.69 -7.20
C LEU A 105 -5.88 -8.74 -8.73
N ARG A 106 -6.02 -7.58 -9.36
CA ARG A 106 -5.70 -7.34 -10.76
C ARG A 106 -4.45 -6.48 -10.87
N LEU A 107 -3.63 -6.76 -11.86
CA LEU A 107 -2.48 -5.93 -12.25
C LEU A 107 -2.68 -5.47 -13.68
N ASP A 108 -2.66 -4.15 -13.90
CA ASP A 108 -2.84 -3.50 -15.20
C ASP A 108 -4.08 -4.03 -15.95
N GLY A 109 -5.18 -4.23 -15.20
CA GLY A 109 -6.45 -4.75 -15.68
C GLY A 109 -6.57 -6.27 -15.79
N ALA A 110 -5.46 -7.02 -15.79
CA ALA A 110 -5.48 -8.48 -15.84
C ALA A 110 -5.64 -9.09 -14.44
N LEU A 111 -6.52 -10.09 -14.30
CA LEU A 111 -6.65 -10.84 -13.04
C LEU A 111 -5.34 -11.60 -12.77
N LEU A 112 -4.70 -11.29 -11.66
CA LEU A 112 -3.46 -11.94 -11.23
C LEU A 112 -3.73 -12.97 -10.12
N VAL A 113 -4.62 -12.64 -9.18
CA VAL A 113 -5.01 -13.54 -8.09
C VAL A 113 -6.52 -13.53 -7.94
N ASP A 114 -7.12 -14.72 -7.87
CA ASP A 114 -8.50 -14.96 -7.47
C ASP A 114 -8.49 -15.47 -6.03
N GLY A 115 -8.53 -14.55 -5.07
CA GLY A 115 -8.40 -14.80 -3.64
C GLY A 115 -7.78 -13.65 -2.86
N PRO A 116 -7.73 -13.77 -1.51
CA PRO A 116 -7.15 -12.74 -0.66
C PRO A 116 -5.63 -12.64 -0.85
N THR A 117 -5.14 -11.39 -0.85
CA THR A 117 -3.74 -11.08 -1.18
C THR A 117 -3.16 -10.05 -0.24
N LEU A 118 -1.84 -10.09 -0.09
CA LEU A 118 -1.00 -9.05 0.46
C LEU A 118 -0.20 -8.42 -0.70
N LEU A 119 -0.33 -7.11 -0.88
CA LEU A 119 0.52 -6.33 -1.78
C LEU A 119 1.56 -5.60 -0.96
N THR A 120 2.83 -5.84 -1.25
CA THR A 120 3.97 -5.19 -0.61
C THR A 120 4.65 -4.26 -1.62
N TRP A 121 5.03 -3.04 -1.20
CA TRP A 121 5.98 -2.20 -1.93
C TRP A 121 7.09 -1.70 -1.01
N HIS A 122 8.27 -1.52 -1.60
CA HIS A 122 9.50 -1.26 -0.88
C HIS A 122 9.75 0.25 -0.63
N PRO A 123 10.70 0.61 0.25
CA PRO A 123 11.14 1.99 0.39
C PRO A 123 11.57 2.59 -0.95
N GLY A 124 11.28 3.88 -1.15
CA GLY A 124 11.58 4.58 -2.40
C GLY A 124 10.55 4.41 -3.52
N VAL A 125 9.56 3.54 -3.35
CA VAL A 125 8.46 3.36 -4.29
C VAL A 125 7.40 4.44 -4.07
N PHE A 126 7.16 5.26 -5.08
CA PHE A 126 6.05 6.21 -5.08
C PHE A 126 4.74 5.46 -5.17
N HIS A 127 3.75 5.90 -4.40
CA HIS A 127 2.43 5.27 -4.41
C HIS A 127 1.31 6.29 -4.21
N ARG A 128 0.13 5.97 -4.74
CA ARG A 128 -1.11 6.71 -4.52
C ARG A 128 -2.30 5.77 -4.66
N ILE A 129 -3.38 6.11 -3.96
CA ILE A 129 -4.55 5.23 -3.83
C ILE A 129 -5.80 5.98 -4.22
N HIS A 130 -6.72 5.27 -4.86
CA HIS A 130 -8.11 5.69 -5.07
C HIS A 130 -9.02 4.55 -4.62
N SER A 131 -9.97 4.87 -3.76
CA SER A 131 -10.93 3.90 -3.25
C SER A 131 -12.19 3.83 -4.11
N ASP A 132 -12.93 2.75 -3.98
CA ASP A 132 -14.18 2.53 -4.71
C ASP A 132 -15.16 3.70 -4.52
N ASP A 133 -15.80 4.11 -5.62
CA ASP A 133 -16.68 5.26 -5.65
C ASP A 133 -18.03 5.03 -4.96
N LEU A 134 -18.38 3.78 -4.68
CA LEU A 134 -19.65 3.41 -4.05
C LEU A 134 -19.49 2.92 -2.61
N LEU A 135 -18.44 2.14 -2.35
CA LEU A 135 -18.27 1.45 -1.07
C LEU A 135 -17.13 2.02 -0.22
N GLY A 136 -16.24 2.82 -0.85
CA GLY A 136 -14.98 3.16 -0.20
C GLY A 136 -14.11 1.92 0.01
N SER A 137 -13.29 1.90 1.05
CA SER A 137 -12.50 0.72 1.39
C SER A 137 -12.03 0.70 2.85
N ALA A 138 -11.80 -0.51 3.36
CA ALA A 138 -11.12 -0.75 4.61
C ALA A 138 -9.91 -1.65 4.40
N SER A 139 -8.78 -1.34 5.03
CA SER A 139 -7.56 -2.15 4.96
C SER A 139 -6.77 -2.11 6.25
N LEU A 140 -5.85 -3.05 6.38
CA LEU A 140 -4.67 -2.95 7.23
C LEU A 140 -3.46 -2.62 6.37
N ASN A 141 -2.60 -1.75 6.87
CA ASN A 141 -1.25 -1.58 6.37
C ASN A 141 -0.29 -2.07 7.45
N ILE A 142 0.53 -3.07 7.13
CA ILE A 142 1.51 -3.63 8.04
C ILE A 142 2.85 -3.03 7.63
N ALA A 143 3.38 -2.15 8.47
CA ALA A 143 4.60 -1.42 8.19
C ALA A 143 5.82 -2.14 8.73
N THR A 144 6.87 -2.22 7.90
CA THR A 144 8.22 -2.59 8.31
C THR A 144 9.12 -1.38 8.12
N ARG A 145 9.81 -0.96 9.17
CA ARG A 145 10.62 0.25 9.20
C ARG A 145 12.11 -0.07 9.25
N THR A 146 12.91 0.80 8.68
CA THR A 146 14.38 0.71 8.72
C THR A 146 14.96 1.88 9.49
N ASP A 147 16.25 1.79 9.81
CA ASP A 147 17.00 2.89 10.44
C ASP A 147 16.82 4.20 9.64
N GLY A 148 16.59 5.30 10.35
CA GLY A 148 16.30 6.60 9.74
C GLY A 148 14.81 6.90 9.53
N PHE A 149 13.90 6.00 9.93
CA PHE A 149 12.47 6.28 9.91
C PHE A 149 12.15 7.52 10.76
N ASP A 150 11.44 8.47 10.19
CA ASP A 150 10.91 9.65 10.87
C ASP A 150 9.44 9.86 10.47
N LEU A 151 8.57 9.69 11.45
CA LEU A 151 7.13 9.83 11.26
C LEU A 151 6.72 11.21 10.72
N ARG A 152 7.47 12.27 11.07
CA ARG A 152 7.18 13.64 10.65
C ARG A 152 7.31 13.84 9.14
N THR A 153 8.20 13.09 8.50
CA THR A 153 8.48 13.17 7.06
C THR A 153 7.86 12.04 6.27
N ASN A 154 7.54 10.92 6.93
CA ASN A 154 7.07 9.69 6.28
C ASN A 154 5.80 9.87 5.45
N PHE A 155 4.94 10.84 5.81
CA PHE A 155 3.70 11.16 5.09
C PHE A 155 3.79 12.45 4.28
N SER A 156 5.00 12.89 3.92
CA SER A 156 5.17 14.02 3.00
C SER A 156 4.56 13.71 1.64
N ILE A 157 3.95 14.72 1.03
CA ILE A 157 3.25 14.60 -0.25
C ILE A 157 4.11 15.21 -1.34
N TYR A 158 4.19 14.53 -2.47
CA TYR A 158 5.11 14.84 -3.55
C TYR A 158 4.39 15.14 -4.87
N ARG A 159 4.90 16.12 -5.60
CA ARG A 159 4.76 16.18 -7.04
C ARG A 159 5.82 15.26 -7.65
N LEU A 160 5.44 14.44 -8.61
CA LEU A 160 6.33 13.56 -9.35
C LEU A 160 6.05 13.73 -10.84
N ASP A 161 7.11 13.97 -11.60
CA ASP A 161 7.14 13.83 -13.06
C ASP A 161 7.62 12.42 -13.39
N THR A 162 6.71 11.56 -13.83
CA THR A 162 7.02 10.15 -14.11
C THR A 162 7.83 9.94 -15.40
N ASP A 163 7.91 10.94 -16.27
CA ASP A 163 8.68 10.88 -17.50
C ASP A 163 10.15 11.27 -17.27
N ALA A 164 10.36 12.31 -16.45
CA ALA A 164 11.69 12.79 -16.05
C ALA A 164 12.26 12.06 -14.82
N GLY A 165 11.38 11.52 -13.96
CA GLY A 165 11.76 10.95 -12.67
C GLY A 165 12.00 12.03 -11.58
N ASP A 166 11.76 13.30 -11.89
CA ASP A 166 11.96 14.40 -10.96
C ASP A 166 10.81 14.53 -9.98
N PHE A 167 11.11 14.81 -8.73
CA PHE A 167 10.08 14.98 -7.70
C PHE A 167 10.44 16.08 -6.70
N GLU A 168 9.42 16.63 -6.06
CA GLU A 168 9.57 17.60 -4.98
C GLU A 168 8.49 17.43 -3.92
N VAL A 169 8.81 17.77 -2.66
CA VAL A 169 7.82 17.87 -1.59
C VAL A 169 6.93 19.08 -1.85
N ILE A 170 5.61 18.85 -1.90
CA ILE A 170 4.60 19.92 -2.05
C ILE A 170 3.80 20.14 -0.77
N ARG A 171 3.90 19.21 0.20
CA ARG A 171 3.31 19.32 1.53
C ARG A 171 4.07 18.44 2.52
N GLU A 172 4.53 19.04 3.59
CA GLU A 172 5.23 18.33 4.67
C GLU A 172 4.28 17.43 5.46
N GLY A 173 4.70 16.18 5.75
CA GLY A 173 3.87 15.16 6.37
C GLY A 173 3.35 15.53 7.76
N HIS A 174 4.16 16.24 8.55
CA HIS A 174 3.78 16.66 9.90
C HIS A 174 2.59 17.64 9.95
N LEU A 175 2.26 18.30 8.83
CA LEU A 175 1.12 19.23 8.75
C LEU A 175 -0.24 18.53 8.82
N ASP A 176 -0.29 17.25 8.53
CA ASP A 176 -1.51 16.43 8.57
C ASP A 176 -1.59 15.54 9.82
N GLN A 177 -0.60 15.64 10.70
CA GLN A 177 -0.56 14.88 11.95
C GLN A 177 -1.23 15.67 13.08
N PRO A 178 -1.99 14.99 13.97
CA PRO A 178 -2.55 15.64 15.14
C PRO A 178 -1.42 16.18 16.02
N GLY A 179 -1.49 17.47 16.38
CA GLY A 179 -0.48 18.13 17.21
C GLY A 179 -0.28 17.41 18.56
N GLY A 180 0.94 17.02 18.85
CA GLY A 180 1.35 16.48 20.15
C GLY A 180 1.10 14.99 20.39
N ALA A 181 0.47 14.26 19.48
CA ALA A 181 0.11 12.85 19.73
C ALA A 181 1.19 11.80 19.38
N LEU A 182 2.26 12.18 18.72
CA LEU A 182 3.19 11.22 18.10
C LEU A 182 4.67 11.51 18.37
N ALA A 183 4.98 12.28 19.42
CA ALA A 183 6.35 12.62 19.76
C ALA A 183 7.19 11.44 20.28
N ASP A 184 6.53 10.32 20.62
CA ASP A 184 7.13 9.17 21.31
C ASP A 184 6.90 7.81 20.59
N LEU A 185 6.55 7.79 19.30
CA LEU A 185 6.39 6.55 18.50
C LEU A 185 7.63 6.22 17.67
#